data_fd41569256e6ddaaf2ec7fc23e3ab7b0
#
_entry.id   fd41569256e6ddaaf2ec7fc23e3ab7b0
#
_cell.length_a   1.000
_cell.length_b   1.000
_cell.length_c   1.000
_cell.angle_alpha   90.00
_cell.angle_beta   90.00
_cell.angle_gamma   90.00
#
_symmetry.space_group_name_H-M   'P 1'
#
loop_
_entity.id
_entity.type
_entity.pdbx_description
1 polymer ?
#
loop_
_entity_poly.entity_id
_entity_poly.type
_entity_poly.pdbx_seq_one_letter_code
_entity_poly.pdbx_strand_id
1 'polypeptide(L)'
;MFHGSIVALITPMRENGDIDYVCLRKLVDWHIAQRTDAIVVIGTTGEASTLSMEEQSNVIKTVVEQTHRRIPVIASTGTQSTHKTIEQTRVAMEIGVDACLLVTPYYNLPTQEGLYQHYSQIAASVPIPLIVYNVPRSEERRVGKECWPVCRSRWSPYH
;
A
#
# COMPACT_ATOMS: atom_id res chain seq x y z
N MET A 1 17.87 2.18 1.83
CA MET A 1 16.88 3.06 1.15
C MET A 1 16.42 2.30 -0.08
N PHE A 2 15.13 2.17 -0.32
CA PHE A 2 14.60 1.47 -1.49
C PHE A 2 14.88 2.28 -2.76
N HIS A 3 15.26 1.60 -3.84
CA HIS A 3 15.59 2.23 -5.14
C HIS A 3 15.23 1.26 -6.27
N GLY A 4 15.27 1.74 -7.50
CA GLY A 4 15.02 0.95 -8.68
C GLY A 4 13.55 0.73 -9.00
N SER A 5 13.23 -0.41 -9.61
CA SER A 5 11.88 -0.79 -10.03
C SER A 5 11.14 -1.49 -8.89
N ILE A 6 10.09 -0.85 -8.37
CA ILE A 6 9.24 -1.38 -7.29
C ILE A 6 7.86 -1.70 -7.88
N VAL A 7 7.49 -2.97 -7.91
CA VAL A 7 6.23 -3.40 -8.51
C VAL A 7 5.09 -3.44 -7.50
N ALA A 8 3.94 -2.88 -7.87
CA ALA A 8 2.69 -3.13 -7.16
C ALA A 8 2.11 -4.47 -7.66
N LEU A 9 2.25 -5.51 -6.84
CA LEU A 9 1.88 -6.87 -7.21
C LEU A 9 0.36 -7.05 -7.23
N ILE A 10 -0.14 -7.76 -8.24
CA ILE A 10 -1.54 -8.22 -8.26
C ILE A 10 -1.72 -9.38 -7.28
N THR A 11 -2.96 -9.61 -6.83
CA THR A 11 -3.35 -10.81 -6.09
C THR A 11 -4.08 -11.75 -7.05
N PRO A 12 -3.42 -12.80 -7.55
CA PRO A 12 -4.07 -13.75 -8.46
C PRO A 12 -5.25 -14.44 -7.78
N MET A 13 -6.37 -14.53 -8.49
CA MET A 13 -7.59 -15.17 -8.01
C MET A 13 -8.04 -16.24 -8.99
N ARG A 14 -8.71 -17.27 -8.47
CA ARG A 14 -9.39 -18.32 -9.24
C ARG A 14 -10.74 -17.82 -9.73
N GLU A 15 -11.38 -18.55 -10.62
CA GLU A 15 -12.71 -18.22 -11.14
C GLU A 15 -13.80 -18.14 -10.04
N ASN A 16 -13.62 -18.85 -8.94
CA ASN A 16 -14.54 -18.82 -7.78
C ASN A 16 -14.24 -17.64 -6.81
N GLY A 17 -13.24 -16.81 -7.10
CA GLY A 17 -12.82 -15.68 -6.27
C GLY A 17 -11.79 -16.01 -5.19
N ASP A 18 -11.43 -17.26 -4.96
CA ASP A 18 -10.38 -17.62 -4.02
C ASP A 18 -9.01 -17.18 -4.49
N ILE A 19 -8.12 -16.83 -3.55
CA ILE A 19 -6.73 -16.46 -3.87
C ILE A 19 -5.98 -17.68 -4.41
N ASP A 20 -5.31 -17.52 -5.56
CA ASP A 20 -4.42 -18.53 -6.12
C ASP A 20 -2.99 -18.34 -5.62
N TYR A 21 -2.71 -18.92 -4.47
CA TYR A 21 -1.37 -18.87 -3.86
C TYR A 21 -0.28 -19.56 -4.69
N VAL A 22 -0.65 -20.52 -5.54
CA VAL A 22 0.32 -21.19 -6.43
C VAL A 22 0.76 -20.22 -7.53
N CYS A 23 -0.19 -19.53 -8.14
CA CYS A 23 0.09 -18.49 -9.13
C CYS A 23 0.85 -17.32 -8.50
N LEU A 24 0.48 -16.90 -7.28
CA LEU A 24 1.14 -15.83 -6.53
C LEU A 24 2.64 -16.12 -6.33
N ARG A 25 3.00 -17.34 -5.89
CA ARG A 25 4.41 -17.74 -5.74
C ARG A 25 5.19 -17.70 -7.05
N LYS A 26 4.59 -18.22 -8.14
CA LYS A 26 5.21 -18.17 -9.47
C LYS A 26 5.44 -16.72 -9.94
N LEU A 27 4.50 -15.84 -9.66
CA LEU A 27 4.60 -14.42 -10.01
C LEU A 27 5.74 -13.73 -9.24
N VAL A 28 5.89 -14.03 -7.95
CA VAL A 28 7.02 -13.54 -7.14
C VAL A 28 8.36 -13.99 -7.74
N ASP A 29 8.50 -15.28 -8.05
CA ASP A 29 9.74 -15.80 -8.64
C ASP A 29 10.01 -15.19 -10.03
N TRP A 30 8.96 -14.97 -10.83
CA TRP A 30 9.09 -14.30 -12.12
C TRP A 30 9.62 -12.88 -11.96
N HIS A 31 9.08 -12.08 -11.03
CA HIS A 31 9.56 -10.72 -10.78
C HIS A 31 11.02 -10.70 -10.32
N ILE A 32 11.42 -11.64 -9.46
CA ILE A 32 12.81 -11.77 -9.02
C ILE A 32 13.71 -12.08 -10.22
N ALA A 33 13.30 -13.03 -11.08
CA ALA A 33 14.04 -13.37 -12.31
C ALA A 33 14.15 -12.19 -13.30
N GLN A 34 13.13 -11.33 -13.35
CA GLN A 34 13.13 -10.10 -14.16
C GLN A 34 13.86 -8.93 -13.49
N ARG A 35 14.57 -9.16 -12.38
CA ARG A 35 15.35 -8.16 -11.65
C ARG A 35 14.51 -6.99 -11.12
N THR A 36 13.29 -7.25 -10.68
CA THR A 36 12.51 -6.29 -9.91
C THR A 36 13.22 -6.04 -8.57
N ASP A 37 13.37 -4.76 -8.18
CA ASP A 37 14.16 -4.40 -7.00
C ASP A 37 13.37 -4.53 -5.68
N ALA A 38 12.05 -4.39 -5.71
CA ALA A 38 11.18 -4.63 -4.55
C ALA A 38 9.73 -4.93 -4.98
N ILE A 39 8.96 -5.55 -4.09
CA ILE A 39 7.55 -5.87 -4.31
C ILE A 39 6.69 -5.16 -3.29
N VAL A 40 5.65 -4.46 -3.74
CA VAL A 40 4.56 -3.94 -2.90
C VAL A 40 3.38 -4.91 -2.97
N VAL A 41 2.98 -5.46 -1.83
CA VAL A 41 1.84 -6.39 -1.72
C VAL A 41 0.62 -5.70 -1.13
N ILE A 42 -0.56 -6.24 -1.44
CA ILE A 42 -1.87 -5.74 -0.94
C ILE A 42 -2.06 -4.23 -1.10
N GLY A 43 -1.50 -3.65 -2.18
CA GLY A 43 -1.84 -2.30 -2.61
C GLY A 43 -3.18 -2.26 -3.34
N THR A 44 -3.51 -1.11 -3.93
CA THR A 44 -4.71 -0.96 -4.78
C THR A 44 -4.69 -1.94 -5.95
N THR A 45 -3.54 -2.13 -6.59
CA THR A 45 -3.36 -3.12 -7.67
C THR A 45 -3.57 -4.56 -7.20
N GLY A 46 -3.25 -4.86 -5.94
CA GLY A 46 -3.49 -6.15 -5.31
C GLY A 46 -4.89 -6.30 -4.72
N GLU A 47 -5.81 -5.38 -5.02
CA GLU A 47 -7.22 -5.42 -4.64
C GLU A 47 -7.47 -5.57 -3.13
N ALA A 48 -6.61 -4.97 -2.30
CA ALA A 48 -6.67 -5.09 -0.83
C ALA A 48 -8.04 -4.78 -0.23
N SER A 49 -8.82 -3.87 -0.85
CA SER A 49 -10.15 -3.49 -0.37
C SER A 49 -11.21 -4.61 -0.47
N THR A 50 -10.97 -5.62 -1.30
CA THR A 50 -11.87 -6.77 -1.50
C THR A 50 -11.46 -7.98 -0.65
N LEU A 51 -10.27 -7.94 -0.06
CA LEU A 51 -9.70 -9.02 0.74
C LEU A 51 -10.02 -8.84 2.23
N SER A 52 -10.37 -9.93 2.90
CA SER A 52 -10.44 -9.97 4.36
C SER A 52 -9.06 -9.75 4.99
N MET A 53 -9.01 -9.38 6.27
CA MET A 53 -7.77 -9.19 7.01
C MET A 53 -6.91 -10.46 7.06
N GLU A 54 -7.56 -11.62 7.15
CA GLU A 54 -6.90 -12.92 7.14
C GLU A 54 -6.26 -13.19 5.79
N GLU A 55 -6.99 -12.96 4.69
CA GLU A 55 -6.47 -13.10 3.33
C GLU A 55 -5.29 -12.16 3.06
N GLN A 56 -5.41 -10.89 3.48
CA GLN A 56 -4.30 -9.94 3.37
C GLN A 56 -3.05 -10.44 4.10
N SER A 57 -3.19 -10.91 5.33
CA SER A 57 -2.08 -11.45 6.12
C SER A 57 -1.46 -12.68 5.47
N ASN A 58 -2.29 -13.58 4.92
CA ASN A 58 -1.84 -14.78 4.23
C ASN A 58 -1.11 -14.46 2.90
N VAL A 59 -1.57 -13.44 2.16
CA VAL A 59 -0.88 -12.95 0.95
C VAL A 59 0.49 -12.38 1.31
N ILE A 60 0.56 -11.49 2.32
CA ILE A 60 1.84 -10.92 2.79
C ILE A 60 2.79 -12.04 3.18
N LYS A 61 2.34 -12.97 4.02
CA LYS A 61 3.15 -14.11 4.49
C LYS A 61 3.67 -14.95 3.31
N THR A 62 2.80 -15.28 2.36
CA THR A 62 3.18 -16.05 1.17
C THR A 62 4.27 -15.36 0.36
N VAL A 63 4.17 -14.05 0.17
CA VAL A 63 5.16 -13.28 -0.59
C VAL A 63 6.48 -13.15 0.18
N VAL A 64 6.43 -12.86 1.48
CA VAL A 64 7.64 -12.79 2.33
C VAL A 64 8.37 -14.13 2.35
N GLU A 65 7.66 -15.24 2.53
CA GLU A 65 8.23 -16.58 2.48
C GLU A 65 8.84 -16.88 1.09
N GLN A 66 8.11 -16.58 0.01
CA GLN A 66 8.55 -16.88 -1.35
C GLN A 66 9.74 -16.05 -1.80
N THR A 67 9.86 -14.81 -1.35
CA THR A 67 11.03 -13.98 -1.70
C THR A 67 12.31 -14.50 -1.08
N HIS A 68 12.28 -15.24 0.02
CA HIS A 68 13.46 -15.70 0.76
C HIS A 68 14.49 -14.59 0.98
N ARG A 69 14.04 -13.36 1.22
CA ARG A 69 14.88 -12.15 1.37
C ARG A 69 15.76 -11.81 0.15
N ARG A 70 15.46 -12.35 -1.03
CA ARG A 70 16.17 -12.02 -2.28
C ARG A 70 15.91 -10.58 -2.72
N ILE A 71 14.73 -10.08 -2.47
CA ILE A 71 14.33 -8.70 -2.70
C ILE A 71 13.42 -8.22 -1.55
N PRO A 72 13.38 -6.92 -1.23
CA PRO A 72 12.51 -6.38 -0.20
C PRO A 72 11.03 -6.54 -0.52
N VAL A 73 10.23 -6.76 0.54
CA VAL A 73 8.77 -6.80 0.49
C VAL A 73 8.21 -5.62 1.27
N ILE A 74 7.31 -4.86 0.65
CA ILE A 74 6.63 -3.70 1.22
C ILE A 74 5.15 -4.04 1.31
N ALA A 75 4.53 -3.97 2.50
CA ALA A 75 3.10 -4.17 2.64
C ALA A 75 2.34 -2.84 2.62
N SER A 76 1.24 -2.76 1.89
CA SER A 76 0.36 -1.61 1.95
C SER A 76 -0.60 -1.75 3.14
N THR A 77 -0.39 -0.95 4.19
CA THR A 77 -1.13 -1.03 5.45
C THR A 77 -1.92 0.22 5.79
N GLY A 78 -1.85 1.26 4.91
CA GLY A 78 -2.55 2.53 5.12
C GLY A 78 -4.06 2.39 5.01
N THR A 79 -4.79 3.00 5.96
CA THR A 79 -6.25 3.10 5.98
C THR A 79 -6.69 4.51 6.38
N GLN A 80 -8.01 4.75 6.38
CA GLN A 80 -8.60 6.02 6.86
C GLN A 80 -8.47 6.19 8.38
N SER A 81 -8.18 5.13 9.12
CA SER A 81 -8.10 5.11 10.58
C SER A 81 -6.66 4.95 11.04
N THR A 82 -6.17 5.91 11.85
CA THR A 82 -4.82 5.83 12.45
C THR A 82 -4.64 4.55 13.25
N HIS A 83 -5.62 4.18 14.07
CA HIS A 83 -5.58 2.99 14.92
C HIS A 83 -5.47 1.70 14.06
N LYS A 84 -6.35 1.55 13.06
CA LYS A 84 -6.31 0.38 12.16
C LYS A 84 -4.99 0.31 11.37
N THR A 85 -4.47 1.45 10.92
CA THR A 85 -3.17 1.51 10.23
C THR A 85 -2.04 1.02 11.13
N ILE A 86 -2.03 1.42 12.42
CA ILE A 86 -1.04 0.94 13.39
C ILE A 86 -1.16 -0.58 13.59
N GLU A 87 -2.37 -1.10 13.76
CA GLU A 87 -2.62 -2.54 13.92
C GLU A 87 -2.13 -3.34 12.70
N GLN A 88 -2.54 -2.93 11.50
CA GLN A 88 -2.13 -3.58 10.26
C GLN A 88 -0.62 -3.53 10.03
N THR A 89 0.00 -2.38 10.37
CA THR A 89 1.45 -2.23 10.26
C THR A 89 2.20 -3.14 11.23
N ARG A 90 1.69 -3.34 12.45
CA ARG A 90 2.26 -4.29 13.41
C ARG A 90 2.17 -5.72 12.91
N VAL A 91 1.01 -6.13 12.41
CA VAL A 91 0.82 -7.47 11.83
C VAL A 91 1.79 -7.70 10.66
N ALA A 92 1.89 -6.73 9.74
CA ALA A 92 2.82 -6.84 8.62
C ALA A 92 4.29 -6.92 9.08
N MET A 93 4.67 -6.13 10.08
CA MET A 93 6.01 -6.17 10.68
C MET A 93 6.30 -7.53 11.33
N GLU A 94 5.35 -8.11 12.05
CA GLU A 94 5.48 -9.44 12.67
C GLU A 94 5.62 -10.55 11.61
N ILE A 95 4.97 -10.42 10.46
CA ILE A 95 5.13 -11.32 9.32
C ILE A 95 6.54 -11.19 8.71
N GLY A 96 7.20 -10.04 8.84
CA GLY A 96 8.58 -9.84 8.43
C GLY A 96 8.77 -9.06 7.13
N VAL A 97 7.89 -8.11 6.83
CA VAL A 97 8.08 -7.17 5.72
C VAL A 97 9.19 -6.16 6.03
N ASP A 98 9.80 -5.61 4.99
CA ASP A 98 10.93 -4.66 5.11
C ASP A 98 10.48 -3.20 5.28
N ALA A 99 9.26 -2.87 4.84
CA ALA A 99 8.64 -1.56 5.00
C ALA A 99 7.12 -1.63 4.85
N CYS A 100 6.44 -0.54 5.20
CA CYS A 100 5.02 -0.38 4.96
C CYS A 100 4.72 0.84 4.11
N LEU A 101 3.81 0.68 3.15
CA LEU A 101 3.28 1.73 2.29
C LEU A 101 1.96 2.24 2.89
N LEU A 102 1.94 3.53 3.23
CA LEU A 102 0.78 4.17 3.84
C LEU A 102 0.11 5.10 2.83
N VAL A 103 -1.03 4.68 2.29
CA VAL A 103 -1.85 5.58 1.49
C VAL A 103 -2.40 6.69 2.37
N THR A 104 -2.43 7.91 1.85
CA THR A 104 -3.10 9.03 2.52
C THR A 104 -4.55 8.68 2.80
N PRO A 105 -5.08 8.92 4.03
CA PRO A 105 -6.47 8.66 4.36
C PRO A 105 -7.40 9.23 3.29
N TYR A 106 -8.19 8.37 2.70
CA TYR A 106 -9.14 8.69 1.64
C TYR A 106 -10.57 8.74 2.21
N TYR A 107 -11.47 9.45 1.55
CA TYR A 107 -12.87 9.63 1.92
C TYR A 107 -13.12 10.66 3.03
N ASN A 108 -12.40 10.65 4.15
CA ASN A 108 -12.65 11.49 5.33
C ASN A 108 -11.93 12.85 5.31
N LEU A 109 -11.29 13.23 4.22
CA LEU A 109 -10.74 14.57 3.92
C LEU A 109 -10.01 15.23 5.11
N PRO A 110 -8.96 14.61 5.67
CA PRO A 110 -8.27 15.18 6.81
C PRO A 110 -7.57 16.50 6.44
N THR A 111 -7.50 17.42 7.41
CA THR A 111 -6.68 18.63 7.28
C THR A 111 -5.19 18.28 7.19
N GLN A 112 -4.34 19.23 6.80
CA GLN A 112 -2.88 19.03 6.76
C GLN A 112 -2.32 18.69 8.16
N GLU A 113 -2.83 19.36 9.19
CA GLU A 113 -2.47 19.03 10.59
C GLU A 113 -2.96 17.64 10.96
N GLY A 114 -4.16 17.24 10.55
CA GLY A 114 -4.69 15.89 10.75
C GLY A 114 -3.82 14.82 10.07
N LEU A 115 -3.33 15.07 8.84
CA LEU A 115 -2.40 14.18 8.16
C LEU A 115 -1.06 14.09 8.89
N TYR A 116 -0.53 15.21 9.34
CA TYR A 116 0.72 15.23 10.11
C TYR A 116 0.59 14.41 11.40
N GLN A 117 -0.49 14.60 12.15
CA GLN A 117 -0.76 13.84 13.37
C GLN A 117 -0.97 12.35 13.08
N HIS A 118 -1.69 12.01 12.02
CA HIS A 118 -1.88 10.63 11.58
C HIS A 118 -0.55 9.91 11.36
N TYR A 119 0.31 10.45 10.51
CA TYR A 119 1.60 9.82 10.21
C TYR A 119 2.57 9.86 11.39
N SER A 120 2.58 10.94 12.18
CA SER A 120 3.43 11.05 13.36
C SER A 120 3.10 9.99 14.41
N GLN A 121 1.80 9.75 14.67
CA GLN A 121 1.37 8.71 15.61
C GLN A 121 1.72 7.30 15.10
N ILE A 122 1.56 7.04 13.80
CA ILE A 122 1.94 5.75 13.23
C ILE A 122 3.46 5.56 13.37
N ALA A 123 4.26 6.54 12.97
CA ALA A 123 5.72 6.46 13.04
C ALA A 123 6.25 6.29 14.47
N ALA A 124 5.59 6.90 15.45
CA ALA A 124 5.92 6.72 16.86
C ALA A 124 5.52 5.34 17.42
N SER A 125 4.58 4.66 16.78
CA SER A 125 3.99 3.40 17.27
C SER A 125 4.66 2.14 16.73
N VAL A 126 5.40 2.24 15.63
CA VAL A 126 5.98 1.08 14.93
C VAL A 126 7.41 1.36 14.45
N PRO A 127 8.40 0.50 14.78
CA PRO A 127 9.80 0.68 14.40
C PRO A 127 10.10 0.05 13.04
N ILE A 128 9.35 0.44 12.01
CA ILE A 128 9.54 -0.05 10.63
C ILE A 128 9.58 1.14 9.66
N PRO A 129 10.35 1.09 8.57
CA PRO A 129 10.32 2.13 7.54
C PRO A 129 8.92 2.32 6.95
N LEU A 130 8.47 3.57 6.88
CA LEU A 130 7.16 3.96 6.36
C LEU A 130 7.34 4.76 5.07
N ILE A 131 6.60 4.40 4.04
CA ILE A 131 6.54 5.09 2.75
C ILE A 131 5.17 5.74 2.63
N VAL A 132 5.12 7.06 2.60
CA VAL A 132 3.87 7.80 2.43
C VAL A 132 3.49 7.86 0.95
N TYR A 133 2.29 7.40 0.63
CA TYR A 133 1.75 7.39 -0.73
C TYR A 133 0.56 8.33 -0.85
N ASN A 134 0.69 9.34 -1.71
CA ASN A 134 -0.37 10.28 -2.03
C ASN A 134 -0.84 10.11 -3.47
N VAL A 135 -2.14 9.92 -3.66
CA VAL A 135 -2.75 9.82 -4.99
C VAL A 135 -3.13 11.23 -5.47
N PRO A 136 -2.66 11.68 -6.64
CA PRO A 136 -2.91 13.04 -7.13
C PRO A 136 -4.38 13.44 -7.29
N ARG A 137 -5.27 12.48 -7.35
CA ARG A 137 -6.72 12.67 -7.48
C ARG A 137 -7.51 12.24 -6.25
N SER A 138 -6.81 11.89 -5.17
CA SER A 138 -7.49 11.56 -3.92
C SER A 138 -8.05 12.82 -3.27
N GLU A 139 -9.12 12.66 -2.54
CA GLU A 139 -9.80 13.74 -1.84
C GLU A 139 -8.94 14.35 -0.72
N GLU A 140 -7.94 13.60 -0.27
CA GLU A 140 -6.97 13.95 0.78
C GLU A 140 -5.86 14.88 0.30
N ARG A 141 -5.82 15.11 -0.99
CA ARG A 141 -4.84 16.01 -1.57
C ARG A 141 -5.01 17.42 -1.02
N ARG A 142 -3.89 18.10 -0.81
CA ARG A 142 -3.89 19.53 -0.47
C ARG A 142 -4.85 20.27 -1.39
N VAL A 143 -5.86 20.91 -0.81
CA VAL A 143 -6.66 21.92 -1.50
C VAL A 143 -5.78 23.18 -1.56
N GLY A 144 -4.93 23.25 -2.57
CA GLY A 144 -4.00 24.35 -2.78
C GLY A 144 -4.01 24.78 -4.24
N LYS A 145 -3.16 25.74 -4.57
CA LYS A 145 -3.04 26.25 -5.93
C LYS A 145 -2.73 25.17 -6.96
N GLU A 146 -2.02 24.14 -6.56
CA GLU A 146 -1.69 22.97 -7.39
C GLU A 146 -2.88 22.06 -7.70
N CYS A 147 -3.96 22.17 -6.95
CA CYS A 147 -5.22 21.46 -7.25
C CYS A 147 -6.07 22.20 -8.31
N TRP A 148 -5.83 23.48 -8.53
CA TRP A 148 -6.59 24.30 -9.48
C TRP A 148 -6.64 23.72 -10.90
N PRO A 149 -5.54 23.23 -11.49
CA PRO A 149 -5.59 22.66 -12.84
C PRO A 149 -6.45 21.40 -12.91
N VAL A 150 -6.52 20.62 -11.81
CA VAL A 150 -7.32 19.40 -11.73
C VAL A 150 -8.80 19.72 -11.43
N CYS A 151 -9.05 20.68 -10.56
CA CYS A 151 -10.40 21.16 -10.24
C CYS A 151 -11.02 21.94 -11.41
N ARG A 152 -10.23 22.52 -12.29
CA ARG A 152 -10.65 23.17 -13.53
C ARG A 152 -10.96 22.19 -14.67
N SER A 153 -10.87 20.91 -14.45
CA SER A 153 -11.35 19.95 -15.43
C SER A 153 -12.85 20.07 -15.60
N ARG A 154 -13.35 19.82 -16.80
CA ARG A 154 -14.74 19.73 -17.32
C ARG A 154 -15.93 20.34 -16.52
N TRP A 155 -15.83 20.46 -15.20
CA TRP A 155 -16.91 20.85 -14.29
C TRP A 155 -16.66 22.15 -13.55
N SER A 156 -15.52 22.81 -13.80
CA SER A 156 -15.25 24.10 -13.18
C SER A 156 -16.04 25.21 -13.89
N PRO A 157 -16.75 26.09 -13.16
CA PRO A 157 -17.47 27.22 -13.74
C PRO A 157 -16.55 28.29 -14.37
N TYR A 158 -15.23 28.10 -14.34
CA TYR A 158 -14.22 29.02 -14.86
C TYR A 158 -13.48 28.47 -16.09
N HIS A 159 -14.21 27.77 -16.94
CA HIS A 159 -13.73 27.45 -18.29
C HIS A 159 -13.76 28.66 -19.19
#